data_59216acfb1325f0be3f89f92c4ade199
#
_entry.id   59216acfb1325f0be3f89f92c4ade199
#
_cell.length_a   1.000
_cell.length_b   1.000
_cell.length_c   1.000
_cell.angle_alpha   90.00
_cell.angle_beta   90.00
_cell.angle_gamma   90.00
#
_symmetry.space_group_name_H-M   'P 1'
#
loop_
_entity.id
_entity.type
_entity.pdbx_description
1 polymer ?
#
loop_
_entity_poly.entity_id
_entity_poly.type
_entity_poly.pdbx_seq_one_letter_code
_entity_poly.pdbx_strand_id
1 'polypeptide(L)'
;MSGSYGENETLDRTYSEFRNSGYSLDSEDRGRITSRNIRELLSLVYKINDRHSIGLGGQIFMGASDPSNTVHTTSAGLAWGDVPPQMPEAGYTLYRYGGTLYNRQYQGSLNYIFRFDTLGSRLSFKADYLHQNVDRNYDYDTRDFSRPEDAEPFSTELRRERYKLLGHLFASR
;
A
#
# COMPACT_ATOMS: atom_id res chain seq x y z
N MET A 1 -7.27 -10.23 25.31
CA MET A 1 -7.78 -10.17 23.94
C MET A 1 -8.27 -8.79 23.68
N SER A 2 -7.88 -8.19 22.58
CA SER A 2 -8.36 -6.87 22.13
C SER A 2 -8.52 -6.87 20.62
N GLY A 3 -9.53 -6.18 20.13
CA GLY A 3 -9.77 -6.03 18.71
C GLY A 3 -10.09 -4.58 18.39
N SER A 4 -9.83 -4.19 17.15
CA SER A 4 -10.19 -2.87 16.62
C SER A 4 -10.70 -3.00 15.19
N TYR A 5 -11.67 -2.18 14.87
CA TYR A 5 -12.13 -1.95 13.50
C TYR A 5 -11.91 -0.48 13.17
N GLY A 6 -11.45 -0.20 11.96
CA GLY A 6 -11.27 1.15 11.47
C GLY A 6 -11.73 1.26 10.02
N GLU A 7 -12.37 2.37 9.71
CA GLU A 7 -12.67 2.81 8.36
C GLU A 7 -12.12 4.23 8.19
N ASN A 8 -11.45 4.46 7.08
CA ASN A 8 -10.84 5.76 6.77
C ASN A 8 -11.01 6.07 5.29
N GLU A 9 -11.28 7.32 4.99
CA GLU A 9 -11.30 7.87 3.65
C GLU A 9 -10.25 8.98 3.56
N THR A 10 -9.39 8.87 2.55
CA THR A 10 -8.38 9.89 2.25
C THR A 10 -8.63 10.42 0.86
N LEU A 11 -8.71 11.75 0.75
CA LEU A 11 -8.79 12.47 -0.51
C LEU A 11 -7.46 13.18 -0.71
N ASP A 12 -6.87 13.02 -1.88
CA ASP A 12 -5.63 13.67 -2.26
C ASP A 12 -5.81 14.43 -3.57
N ARG A 13 -5.12 15.55 -3.69
CA ARG A 13 -5.11 16.37 -4.89
C ARG A 13 -3.73 16.96 -5.08
N THR A 14 -3.10 16.58 -6.18
CA THR A 14 -1.74 17.02 -6.50
C THR A 14 -1.74 17.73 -7.85
N TYR A 15 -1.03 18.83 -7.93
CA TYR A 15 -0.77 19.55 -9.16
C TYR A 15 0.72 19.46 -9.45
N SER A 16 1.05 19.13 -10.69
CA SER A 16 2.42 19.18 -11.18
C SER A 16 2.50 19.91 -12.51
N GLU A 17 3.52 20.71 -12.67
CA GLU A 17 3.84 21.42 -13.89
C GLU A 17 5.26 21.05 -14.31
N PHE A 18 5.42 20.64 -15.56
CA PHE A 18 6.72 20.36 -16.15
C PHE A 18 6.88 21.22 -17.42
N ARG A 19 8.00 21.91 -17.52
CA ARG A 19 8.35 22.70 -18.71
C ARG A 19 9.74 22.33 -19.20
N ASN A 20 9.86 22.11 -20.48
CA ASN A 20 11.11 21.87 -21.19
C ASN A 20 11.19 22.83 -22.39
N SER A 21 12.35 22.90 -23.04
CA SER A 21 12.61 23.78 -24.21
C SER A 21 11.70 23.49 -25.43
N GLY A 22 10.89 22.49 -25.43
CA GLY A 22 10.04 22.16 -26.60
C GLY A 22 8.59 21.87 -26.24
N TYR A 23 8.24 21.70 -24.95
CA TYR A 23 6.87 21.44 -24.52
C TYR A 23 6.63 21.76 -23.05
N SER A 24 5.36 21.95 -22.70
CA SER A 24 4.87 21.99 -21.32
C SER A 24 3.94 20.83 -21.07
N LEU A 25 3.90 20.39 -19.82
CA LEU A 25 3.00 19.35 -19.34
C LEU A 25 2.44 19.78 -17.98
N ASP A 26 1.13 19.95 -17.94
CA ASP A 26 0.41 20.30 -16.73
C ASP A 26 -0.43 19.09 -16.33
N SER A 27 -0.30 18.63 -15.09
CA SER A 27 -1.01 17.46 -14.61
C SER A 27 -1.73 17.76 -13.31
N GLU A 28 -2.99 17.38 -13.25
CA GLU A 28 -3.81 17.37 -12.05
C GLU A 28 -4.17 15.93 -11.69
N ASP A 29 -3.76 15.51 -10.51
CA ASP A 29 -4.06 14.21 -9.92
C ASP A 29 -5.10 14.37 -8.81
N ARG A 30 -6.18 13.57 -8.87
CA ARG A 30 -7.22 13.48 -7.86
C ARG A 30 -7.37 12.05 -7.41
N GLY A 31 -6.89 11.77 -6.21
CA GLY A 31 -6.95 10.46 -5.58
C GLY A 31 -8.00 10.37 -4.50
N ARG A 32 -8.64 9.21 -4.40
CA ARG A 32 -9.50 8.81 -3.30
C ARG A 32 -9.12 7.40 -2.88
N ILE A 33 -8.91 7.20 -1.58
CA ILE A 33 -8.62 5.89 -1.02
C ILE A 33 -9.61 5.66 0.13
N THR A 34 -10.43 4.63 0.00
CA THR A 34 -11.27 4.14 1.10
C THR A 34 -10.61 2.91 1.68
N SER A 35 -10.29 2.94 2.97
CA SER A 35 -9.60 1.84 3.66
C SER A 35 -10.43 1.32 4.82
N ARG A 36 -10.52 0.00 4.94
CA ARG A 36 -11.16 -0.71 6.05
C ARG A 36 -10.18 -1.68 6.62
N ASN A 37 -10.06 -1.74 7.95
CA ASN A 37 -9.15 -2.66 8.60
C ASN A 37 -9.75 -3.26 9.86
N ILE A 38 -9.35 -4.50 10.13
CA ILE A 38 -9.65 -5.24 11.34
C ILE A 38 -8.31 -5.72 11.91
N ARG A 39 -8.12 -5.51 13.20
CA ARG A 39 -6.95 -5.97 13.92
C ARG A 39 -7.38 -6.66 15.20
N GLU A 40 -6.95 -7.88 15.38
CA GLU A 40 -7.17 -8.69 16.56
C GLU A 40 -5.83 -9.03 17.21
N LEU A 41 -5.77 -8.90 18.52
CA LEU A 41 -4.59 -9.19 19.33
C LEU A 41 -4.95 -10.17 20.42
N LEU A 42 -4.17 -11.24 20.53
CA LEU A 42 -4.23 -12.21 21.61
C LEU A 42 -2.89 -12.26 22.33
N SER A 43 -2.91 -12.18 23.65
CA SER A 43 -1.72 -12.41 24.47
C SER A 43 -2.11 -13.27 25.67
N LEU A 44 -1.31 -14.30 25.90
CA LEU A 44 -1.46 -15.24 27.00
C LEU A 44 -0.09 -15.47 27.62
N VAL A 45 0.00 -15.36 28.94
CA VAL A 45 1.19 -15.72 29.70
C VAL A 45 0.81 -16.80 30.72
N TYR A 46 1.51 -17.91 30.67
CA TYR A 46 1.34 -19.03 31.60
C TYR A 46 2.61 -19.22 32.41
N LYS A 47 2.50 -19.14 33.72
CA LYS A 47 3.58 -19.46 34.67
C LYS A 47 3.47 -20.94 35.04
N ILE A 48 4.44 -21.73 34.61
CA ILE A 48 4.52 -23.15 34.94
C ILE A 48 4.91 -23.27 36.41
N ASN A 49 5.88 -22.47 36.85
CA ASN A 49 6.32 -22.32 38.24
C ASN A 49 7.10 -20.98 38.35
N ASP A 50 7.72 -20.75 39.51
CA ASP A 50 8.47 -19.51 39.79
C ASP A 50 9.68 -19.29 38.85
N ARG A 51 10.19 -20.34 38.25
CA ARG A 51 11.35 -20.30 37.37
C ARG A 51 11.00 -20.33 35.89
N HIS A 52 9.84 -20.90 35.52
CA HIS A 52 9.46 -21.14 34.14
C HIS A 52 8.17 -20.42 33.76
N SER A 53 8.22 -19.66 32.67
CA SER A 53 7.02 -19.06 32.07
C SER A 53 7.02 -19.17 30.56
N ILE A 54 5.84 -19.34 30.00
CA ILE A 54 5.60 -19.35 28.54
C ILE A 54 4.64 -18.22 28.23
N GLY A 55 5.00 -17.41 27.23
CA GLY A 55 4.15 -16.38 26.64
C GLY A 55 3.76 -16.79 25.22
N LEU A 56 2.50 -16.68 24.90
CA LEU A 56 1.95 -16.84 23.54
C LEU A 56 1.35 -15.52 23.12
N GLY A 57 1.69 -15.06 21.94
CA GLY A 57 1.09 -13.89 21.30
C GLY A 57 0.58 -14.21 19.92
N GLY A 58 -0.51 -13.59 19.53
CA GLY A 58 -1.05 -13.69 18.18
C GLY A 58 -1.63 -12.37 17.74
N GLN A 59 -1.48 -12.06 16.45
CA GLN A 59 -2.10 -10.93 15.82
C GLN A 59 -2.64 -11.35 14.47
N ILE A 60 -3.85 -10.90 14.19
CA ILE A 60 -4.47 -10.97 12.86
C ILE A 60 -4.72 -9.54 12.42
N PHE A 61 -4.28 -9.21 11.23
CA PHE A 61 -4.61 -7.97 10.55
C PHE A 61 -5.22 -8.30 9.20
N MET A 62 -6.39 -7.73 8.93
CA MET A 62 -7.06 -7.80 7.64
C MET A 62 -7.39 -6.39 7.21
N GLY A 63 -6.88 -5.96 6.07
CA GLY A 63 -7.13 -4.66 5.48
C GLY A 63 -7.65 -4.79 4.07
N ALA A 64 -8.63 -3.97 3.72
CA ALA A 64 -9.07 -3.73 2.36
C ALA A 64 -8.94 -2.24 2.07
N SER A 65 -8.47 -1.91 0.88
CA SER A 65 -8.33 -0.52 0.42
C SER A 65 -8.80 -0.47 -1.02
N ASP A 66 -9.66 0.48 -1.30
CA ASP A 66 -10.23 0.72 -2.63
C ASP A 66 -9.67 2.08 -3.14
N PRO A 67 -8.46 2.09 -3.74
CA PRO A 67 -7.93 3.28 -4.37
C PRO A 67 -8.68 3.57 -5.67
N SER A 68 -8.97 4.83 -5.89
CA SER A 68 -9.37 5.34 -7.19
C SER A 68 -8.64 6.64 -7.47
N ASN A 69 -8.10 6.77 -8.65
CA ASN A 69 -7.35 7.95 -9.04
C ASN A 69 -7.71 8.38 -10.45
N THR A 70 -7.71 9.68 -10.69
CA THR A 70 -7.95 10.30 -11.97
C THR A 70 -6.87 11.33 -12.20
N VAL A 71 -6.08 11.16 -13.23
CA VAL A 71 -5.02 12.07 -13.64
C VAL A 71 -5.41 12.73 -14.96
N HIS A 72 -5.49 14.04 -14.95
CA HIS A 72 -5.68 14.86 -16.13
C HIS A 72 -4.34 15.48 -16.52
N THR A 73 -3.88 15.22 -17.72
CA THR A 73 -2.62 15.78 -18.22
C THR A 73 -2.88 16.56 -19.48
N THR A 74 -2.44 17.80 -19.50
CA THR A 74 -2.47 18.65 -20.68
C THR A 74 -1.04 18.87 -21.15
N SER A 75 -0.77 18.59 -22.41
CA SER A 75 0.53 18.85 -23.04
C SER A 75 0.37 19.92 -24.13
N ALA A 76 1.32 20.80 -24.23
CA ALA A 76 1.38 21.82 -25.28
C ALA A 76 2.80 21.96 -25.80
N GLY A 77 2.96 22.06 -27.11
CA GLY A 77 4.22 22.42 -27.75
C GLY A 77 4.58 23.86 -27.44
N LEU A 78 5.84 24.11 -27.09
CA LEU A 78 6.40 25.44 -26.84
C LEU A 78 7.34 25.83 -27.97
N ALA A 79 7.18 27.05 -28.48
CA ALA A 79 8.18 27.66 -29.36
C ALA A 79 9.41 28.06 -28.54
N TRP A 80 10.60 27.76 -29.05
CA TRP A 80 11.86 28.18 -28.47
C TRP A 80 12.61 29.09 -29.42
N GLY A 81 12.50 30.40 -29.23
CA GLY A 81 13.00 31.40 -30.18
C GLY A 81 12.33 31.19 -31.53
N ASP A 82 13.15 31.05 -32.60
CA ASP A 82 12.68 30.80 -33.95
C ASP A 82 12.41 29.35 -34.29
N VAL A 83 12.56 28.43 -33.30
CA VAL A 83 12.30 26.99 -33.49
C VAL A 83 10.81 26.75 -33.25
N PRO A 84 10.09 26.19 -34.24
CA PRO A 84 8.67 25.84 -34.08
C PRO A 84 8.49 24.76 -33.03
N PRO A 85 7.29 24.69 -32.38
CA PRO A 85 7.00 23.66 -31.40
C PRO A 85 7.24 22.24 -31.96
N GLN A 86 7.92 21.41 -31.19
CA GLN A 86 8.18 20.02 -31.58
C GLN A 86 6.92 19.13 -31.52
N MET A 87 5.93 19.56 -30.74
CA MET A 87 4.60 18.94 -30.68
C MET A 87 3.60 19.86 -31.41
N PRO A 88 2.88 19.36 -32.43
CA PRO A 88 2.09 20.24 -33.30
C PRO A 88 0.85 20.82 -32.63
N GLU A 89 0.29 20.22 -31.60
CA GLU A 89 -0.94 20.71 -30.94
C GLU A 89 -0.98 20.35 -29.45
N ALA A 90 -1.84 21.05 -28.70
CA ALA A 90 -2.14 20.69 -27.32
C ALA A 90 -2.82 19.32 -27.29
N GLY A 91 -2.21 18.39 -26.57
CA GLY A 91 -2.78 17.09 -26.29
C GLY A 91 -3.40 17.06 -24.91
N TYR A 92 -4.41 16.23 -24.74
CA TYR A 92 -5.03 15.97 -23.46
C TYR A 92 -5.11 14.50 -23.19
N THR A 93 -4.59 14.08 -22.05
CA THR A 93 -4.64 12.67 -21.61
C THR A 93 -5.42 12.57 -20.31
N LEU A 94 -6.39 11.67 -20.28
CA LEU A 94 -7.10 11.28 -19.09
C LEU A 94 -6.68 9.87 -18.72
N TYR A 95 -6.03 9.73 -17.57
CA TYR A 95 -5.69 8.44 -17.00
C TYR A 95 -6.52 8.19 -15.75
N ARG A 96 -7.15 7.05 -15.70
CA ARG A 96 -7.91 6.59 -14.53
C ARG A 96 -7.39 5.25 -14.09
N TYR A 97 -7.22 5.08 -12.81
CA TYR A 97 -7.06 3.77 -12.24
C TYR A 97 -7.94 3.61 -11.01
N GLY A 98 -8.36 2.39 -10.80
CA GLY A 98 -9.11 2.02 -9.61
C GLY A 98 -8.91 0.56 -9.32
N GLY A 99 -9.32 0.11 -8.15
CA GLY A 99 -9.17 -1.29 -7.84
C GLY A 99 -9.35 -1.60 -6.38
N THR A 100 -8.87 -2.77 -6.00
CA THR A 100 -8.95 -3.26 -4.63
C THR A 100 -7.62 -3.84 -4.21
N LEU A 101 -7.15 -3.43 -3.05
CA LEU A 101 -6.00 -3.98 -2.35
C LEU A 101 -6.46 -4.72 -1.12
N TYR A 102 -6.21 -6.01 -1.05
CA TYR A 102 -6.42 -6.82 0.16
C TYR A 102 -5.09 -7.16 0.80
N ASN A 103 -4.96 -6.89 2.09
CA ASN A 103 -3.80 -7.25 2.89
C ASN A 103 -4.25 -8.10 4.08
N ARG A 104 -3.70 -9.31 4.18
CA ARG A 104 -3.96 -10.23 5.29
C ARG A 104 -2.63 -10.60 5.92
N GLN A 105 -2.50 -10.34 7.21
CA GLN A 105 -1.29 -10.62 7.97
C GLN A 105 -1.65 -11.43 9.20
N TYR A 106 -0.91 -12.50 9.43
CA TYR A 106 -1.00 -13.37 10.58
C TYR A 106 0.36 -13.39 11.26
N GLN A 107 0.39 -13.05 12.52
CA GLN A 107 1.61 -13.08 13.33
C GLN A 107 1.40 -13.94 14.56
N GLY A 108 2.35 -14.79 14.84
CA GLY A 108 2.42 -15.58 16.05
C GLY A 108 3.74 -15.33 16.78
N SER A 109 3.73 -15.33 18.09
CA SER A 109 4.93 -15.25 18.89
C SER A 109 4.88 -16.24 20.04
N LEU A 110 6.02 -16.86 20.30
CA LEU A 110 6.27 -17.72 21.46
C LEU A 110 7.44 -17.13 22.23
N ASN A 111 7.25 -16.95 23.52
CA ASN A 111 8.30 -16.52 24.43
C ASN A 111 8.39 -17.51 25.60
N TYR A 112 9.57 -18.03 25.84
CA TYR A 112 9.85 -18.88 26.99
C TYR A 112 10.94 -18.26 27.82
N ILE A 113 10.72 -18.17 29.14
CA ILE A 113 11.65 -17.62 30.10
C ILE A 113 11.96 -18.66 31.16
N PHE A 114 13.24 -18.91 31.36
CA PHE A 114 13.78 -19.70 32.47
C PHE A 114 14.63 -18.84 33.35
N ARG A 115 14.32 -18.77 34.64
CA ARG A 115 15.07 -18.05 35.67
C ARG A 115 15.94 -19.02 36.48
N PHE A 116 17.24 -18.81 36.47
CA PHE A 116 18.20 -19.68 37.17
C PHE A 116 18.25 -19.43 38.66
N ASP A 117 18.10 -18.15 39.05
CA ASP A 117 18.24 -17.70 40.42
C ASP A 117 17.29 -16.57 40.79
N THR A 118 17.33 -16.12 42.03
CA THR A 118 16.56 -14.99 42.54
C THR A 118 17.22 -13.62 42.24
N LEU A 119 18.45 -13.62 41.74
CA LEU A 119 19.25 -12.40 41.45
C LEU A 119 18.98 -11.83 40.06
N GLY A 120 18.12 -12.51 39.27
CA GLY A 120 17.67 -12.02 37.97
C GLY A 120 18.32 -12.68 36.76
N SER A 121 19.18 -13.68 36.94
CA SER A 121 19.76 -14.44 35.83
C SER A 121 18.67 -15.24 35.13
N ARG A 122 18.53 -15.04 33.82
CA ARG A 122 17.49 -15.67 33.02
C ARG A 122 17.97 -16.07 31.64
N LEU A 123 17.43 -17.16 31.13
CA LEU A 123 17.47 -17.54 29.75
C LEU A 123 16.11 -17.23 29.13
N SER A 124 16.10 -16.54 28.00
CA SER A 124 14.88 -16.31 27.23
C SER A 124 15.03 -16.87 25.83
N PHE A 125 13.99 -17.55 25.39
CA PHE A 125 13.85 -17.98 24.00
C PHE A 125 12.62 -17.29 23.40
N LYS A 126 12.77 -16.69 22.24
CA LYS A 126 11.70 -16.05 21.50
C LYS A 126 11.65 -16.60 20.08
N ALA A 127 10.46 -16.98 19.64
CA ALA A 127 10.18 -17.36 18.26
C ALA A 127 9.01 -16.53 17.75
N ASP A 128 9.20 -15.89 16.60
CA ASP A 128 8.17 -15.10 15.94
C ASP A 128 7.88 -15.70 14.56
N TYR A 129 6.62 -15.76 14.20
CA TYR A 129 6.12 -16.17 12.90
C TYR A 129 5.31 -15.04 12.28
N LEU A 130 5.59 -14.73 11.02
CA LEU A 130 4.84 -13.78 10.23
C LEU A 130 4.45 -14.39 8.89
N HIS A 131 3.17 -14.32 8.57
CA HIS A 131 2.64 -14.64 7.25
C HIS A 131 1.83 -13.45 6.73
N GLN A 132 2.16 -12.98 5.53
CA GLN A 132 1.46 -11.90 4.87
C GLN A 132 1.06 -12.30 3.46
N ASN A 133 -0.17 -12.00 3.09
CA ASN A 133 -0.71 -12.16 1.75
C ASN A 133 -1.31 -10.83 1.30
N VAL A 134 -0.85 -10.34 0.15
CA VAL A 134 -1.33 -9.09 -0.46
C VAL A 134 -1.86 -9.42 -1.85
N ASP A 135 -3.14 -9.18 -2.05
CA ASP A 135 -3.80 -9.29 -3.35
C ASP A 135 -4.11 -7.88 -3.86
N ARG A 136 -3.67 -7.56 -5.07
CA ARG A 136 -3.93 -6.29 -5.75
C ARG A 136 -4.61 -6.55 -7.08
N ASN A 137 -5.75 -5.93 -7.28
CA ASN A 137 -6.45 -5.91 -8.54
C ASN A 137 -6.63 -4.44 -8.93
N TYR A 138 -6.06 -4.05 -10.06
CA TYR A 138 -6.19 -2.68 -10.57
C TYR A 138 -6.70 -2.71 -12.00
N ASP A 139 -7.65 -1.82 -12.28
CA ASP A 139 -8.15 -1.51 -13.60
C ASP A 139 -7.58 -0.15 -14.01
N TYR A 140 -7.05 -0.07 -15.21
CA TYR A 140 -6.47 1.14 -15.79
C TYR A 140 -7.24 1.50 -17.06
N ASP A 141 -7.59 2.76 -17.20
CA ASP A 141 -8.20 3.33 -18.38
C ASP A 141 -7.44 4.59 -18.78
N THR A 142 -6.85 4.59 -19.96
CA THR A 142 -6.14 5.74 -20.50
C THR A 142 -6.84 6.20 -21.76
N ARG A 143 -7.07 7.51 -21.87
CA ARG A 143 -7.71 8.13 -23.00
C ARG A 143 -6.91 9.33 -23.45
N ASP A 144 -6.53 9.35 -24.71
CA ASP A 144 -5.87 10.46 -25.35
C ASP A 144 -6.81 11.12 -26.37
N PHE A 145 -6.85 12.43 -26.39
CA PHE A 145 -7.70 13.17 -27.31
C PHE A 145 -7.11 14.55 -27.64
N SER A 146 -7.42 15.01 -28.84
CA SER A 146 -7.03 16.35 -29.28
C SER A 146 -7.86 17.44 -28.60
N ARG A 147 -9.10 17.09 -28.21
CA ARG A 147 -10.02 17.96 -27.46
C ARG A 147 -10.68 17.18 -26.33
N PRO A 148 -11.01 17.83 -25.20
CA PRO A 148 -11.65 17.14 -24.05
C PRO A 148 -12.94 16.40 -24.37
N GLU A 149 -13.62 16.79 -25.42
CA GLU A 149 -14.93 16.26 -25.89
C GLU A 149 -14.84 15.07 -26.84
N ASP A 150 -13.67 14.80 -27.44
CA ASP A 150 -13.48 13.79 -28.50
C ASP A 150 -12.92 12.46 -27.96
N ALA A 151 -13.03 12.22 -26.67
CA ALA A 151 -12.37 11.11 -26.00
C ALA A 151 -12.85 9.73 -26.44
N GLU A 152 -12.05 9.01 -27.21
CA GLU A 152 -12.17 7.58 -27.34
C GLU A 152 -11.19 6.85 -26.40
N PRO A 153 -11.59 5.72 -25.80
CA PRO A 153 -10.68 4.98 -24.94
C PRO A 153 -9.49 4.46 -25.74
N PHE A 154 -8.28 4.84 -25.32
CA PHE A 154 -7.03 4.43 -25.97
C PHE A 154 -6.59 3.04 -25.54
N SER A 155 -6.64 2.74 -24.24
CA SER A 155 -6.32 1.42 -23.72
C SER A 155 -7.02 1.17 -22.38
N THR A 156 -7.29 -0.09 -22.13
CA THR A 156 -7.71 -0.58 -20.81
C THR A 156 -6.80 -1.73 -20.43
N GLU A 157 -6.10 -1.61 -19.33
CA GLU A 157 -5.24 -2.64 -18.80
C GLU A 157 -5.77 -3.13 -17.46
N LEU A 158 -5.95 -4.43 -17.35
CA LEU A 158 -6.23 -5.10 -16.08
C LEU A 158 -4.95 -5.75 -15.57
N ARG A 159 -4.43 -5.25 -14.45
CA ARG A 159 -3.25 -5.80 -13.81
C ARG A 159 -3.60 -6.43 -12.47
N ARG A 160 -3.25 -7.70 -12.30
CA ARG A 160 -3.40 -8.43 -11.04
C ARG A 160 -2.03 -8.79 -10.48
N GLU A 161 -1.77 -8.35 -9.27
CA GLU A 161 -0.54 -8.68 -8.55
C GLU A 161 -0.84 -9.44 -7.26
N ARG A 162 -0.11 -10.52 -7.03
CA ARG A 162 -0.25 -11.33 -5.82
C ARG A 162 1.10 -11.54 -5.18
N TYR A 163 1.23 -11.14 -3.93
CA TYR A 163 2.44 -11.31 -3.14
C TYR A 163 2.19 -12.26 -1.97
N LYS A 164 3.09 -13.20 -1.78
CA LYS A 164 3.15 -14.04 -0.59
C LYS A 164 4.48 -13.82 0.11
N LEU A 165 4.44 -13.35 1.35
CA LEU A 165 5.59 -13.35 2.22
C LEU A 165 5.49 -14.55 3.16
N LEU A 166 6.38 -15.53 3.01
CA LEU A 166 6.51 -16.66 3.91
C LEU A 166 7.24 -16.23 5.18
N GLY A 167 6.75 -16.71 6.32
CA GLY A 167 7.20 -16.28 7.63
C GLY A 167 8.68 -16.47 7.91
N HIS A 168 9.19 -15.60 8.76
CA HIS A 168 10.54 -15.67 9.29
C HIS A 168 10.51 -16.17 10.73
N LEU A 169 11.33 -17.17 11.03
CA LEU A 169 11.57 -17.64 12.39
C LEU A 169 12.85 -16.99 12.92
N PHE A 170 12.72 -16.18 13.97
CA PHE A 170 13.85 -15.62 14.67
C PHE A 170 13.98 -16.26 16.05
N ALA A 171 15.13 -16.83 16.33
CA ALA A 171 15.49 -17.30 17.65
C ALA A 171 16.63 -16.42 18.20
N SER A 172 16.43 -15.81 19.38
CA SER A 172 17.45 -15.05 20.08
C SER A 172 17.84 -15.76 21.38
N ARG A 173 19.11 -15.81 21.68
CA ARG A 173 19.68 -16.27 22.97
C ARG A 173 19.78 -15.11 23.95
#